data_1bcf81f25aee3d2e3ff7fdec98759597
#
_entry.id   1bcf81f25aee3d2e3ff7fdec98759597
#
_cell.length_a   1.000
_cell.length_b   1.000
_cell.length_c   1.000
_cell.angle_alpha   90.00
_cell.angle_beta   90.00
_cell.angle_gamma   90.00
#
_symmetry.space_group_name_H-M   'P 1'
#
loop_
_entity.id
_entity.type
_entity.pdbx_description
1 polymer ?
#
loop_
_entity_poly.entity_id
_entity_poly.type
_entity_poly.pdbx_seq_one_letter_code
_entity_poly.pdbx_strand_id
1 'polypeptide(L)'
;MVSSFLFIFAGMEKIYNYYQDIVTAYTRRADNLKKKIHLLGSIRLLLVAGLIAMVWFFKSEDWKVLAGIAVLFTIPFIALMVWHTKLFARKCYAEALANLCKNELNGLDYDFSAFDGAPEKSSAEHSFSLDLDLFGNHSLFQSVNRTVAFMGKEKLAGWFMQPLTDKAMILR
;
A
#
# COMPACT_ATOMS: atom_id res chain seq x y z
N MET A 1 33.76 3.06 -23.91
CA MET A 1 33.49 2.62 -22.55
C MET A 1 32.82 3.72 -21.68
N VAL A 2 33.29 4.99 -21.71
CA VAL A 2 32.68 6.11 -20.94
C VAL A 2 31.25 6.45 -21.39
N SER A 3 30.97 6.36 -22.70
CA SER A 3 29.63 6.65 -23.25
C SER A 3 28.53 5.68 -22.78
N SER A 4 28.85 4.39 -22.66
CA SER A 4 27.89 3.38 -22.16
C SER A 4 27.59 3.55 -20.65
N PHE A 5 28.56 3.98 -19.88
CA PHE A 5 28.40 4.30 -18.46
C PHE A 5 27.45 5.50 -18.25
N LEU A 6 27.65 6.56 -19.02
CA LEU A 6 26.77 7.74 -19.00
C LEU A 6 25.31 7.40 -19.37
N PHE A 7 25.09 6.49 -20.31
CA PHE A 7 23.74 6.04 -20.70
C PHE A 7 23.04 5.27 -19.58
N ILE A 8 23.77 4.43 -18.83
CA ILE A 8 23.22 3.67 -17.69
C ILE A 8 22.85 4.62 -16.55
N PHE A 9 23.73 5.58 -16.21
CA PHE A 9 23.45 6.57 -15.18
C PHE A 9 22.25 7.46 -15.52
N ALA A 10 22.15 7.93 -16.75
CA ALA A 10 21.00 8.73 -17.23
C ALA A 10 19.69 7.92 -17.19
N GLY A 11 19.75 6.60 -17.46
CA GLY A 11 18.62 5.69 -17.31
C GLY A 11 18.17 5.52 -15.86
N MET A 12 19.11 5.32 -14.95
CA MET A 12 18.83 5.19 -13.50
C MET A 12 18.24 6.47 -12.92
N GLU A 13 18.80 7.63 -13.25
CA GLU A 13 18.31 8.93 -12.81
C GLU A 13 16.86 9.16 -13.27
N LYS A 14 16.53 8.78 -14.51
CA LYS A 14 15.16 8.88 -15.04
C LYS A 14 14.19 7.99 -14.27
N ILE A 15 14.59 6.77 -13.92
CA ILE A 15 13.79 5.82 -13.15
C ILE A 15 13.60 6.35 -11.72
N TYR A 16 14.66 6.83 -11.09
CA TYR A 16 14.63 7.41 -9.76
C TYR A 16 13.66 8.60 -9.70
N ASN A 17 13.79 9.55 -10.62
CA ASN A 17 12.91 10.72 -10.70
C ASN A 17 11.44 10.31 -10.93
N TYR A 18 11.18 9.30 -11.75
CA TYR A 18 9.83 8.78 -11.99
C TYR A 18 9.19 8.25 -10.69
N TYR A 19 9.89 7.41 -9.92
CA TYR A 19 9.36 6.94 -8.64
C TYR A 19 9.23 8.05 -7.60
N GLN A 20 10.16 8.97 -7.55
CA GLN A 20 10.13 10.15 -6.68
C GLN A 20 8.91 11.02 -6.94
N ASP A 21 8.59 11.28 -8.19
CA ASP A 21 7.41 12.06 -8.59
C ASP A 21 6.12 11.36 -8.15
N ILE A 22 6.03 10.05 -8.33
CA ILE A 22 4.88 9.25 -7.88
C ILE A 22 4.75 9.33 -6.35
N VAL A 23 5.82 9.09 -5.59
CA VAL A 23 5.81 9.18 -4.13
C VAL A 23 5.30 10.54 -3.69
N THR A 24 5.84 11.61 -4.27
CA THR A 24 5.46 12.99 -3.92
C THR A 24 3.99 13.27 -4.23
N ALA A 25 3.53 12.89 -5.42
CA ALA A 25 2.15 13.10 -5.85
C ALA A 25 1.15 12.34 -4.98
N TYR A 26 1.41 11.06 -4.70
CA TYR A 26 0.48 10.22 -3.93
C TYR A 26 0.53 10.51 -2.43
N THR A 27 1.66 10.91 -1.87
CA THR A 27 1.75 11.40 -0.50
C THR A 27 0.91 12.67 -0.32
N ARG A 28 1.07 13.67 -1.21
CA ARG A 28 0.22 14.87 -1.18
C ARG A 28 -1.26 14.54 -1.32
N ARG A 29 -1.61 13.56 -2.16
CA ARG A 29 -2.99 13.12 -2.34
C ARG A 29 -3.53 12.46 -1.08
N ALA A 30 -2.76 11.62 -0.41
CA ALA A 30 -3.11 10.98 0.86
C ALA A 30 -3.33 12.03 1.97
N ASP A 31 -2.45 13.04 2.09
CA ASP A 31 -2.57 14.11 3.06
C ASP A 31 -3.82 14.97 2.84
N ASN A 32 -4.13 15.29 1.58
CA ASN A 32 -5.35 16.02 1.25
C ASN A 32 -6.61 15.21 1.58
N LEU A 33 -6.59 13.89 1.32
CA LEU A 33 -7.69 12.99 1.69
C LEU A 33 -7.82 12.88 3.21
N LYS A 34 -6.70 12.81 3.95
CA LYS A 34 -6.68 12.80 5.41
C LYS A 34 -7.36 14.04 6.00
N LYS A 35 -7.05 15.25 5.48
CA LYS A 35 -7.70 16.50 5.91
C LYS A 35 -9.21 16.45 5.66
N LYS A 36 -9.67 15.96 4.51
CA LYS A 36 -11.10 15.81 4.19
C LYS A 36 -11.80 14.80 5.12
N ILE A 37 -11.14 13.69 5.44
CA ILE A 37 -11.64 12.68 6.37
C ILE A 37 -11.83 13.26 7.77
N HIS A 38 -10.85 14.04 8.27
CA HIS A 38 -10.97 14.71 9.57
C HIS A 38 -12.12 15.73 9.58
N LEU A 39 -12.27 16.51 8.52
CA LEU A 39 -13.38 17.48 8.40
C LEU A 39 -14.74 16.77 8.45
N LEU A 40 -14.89 15.67 7.69
CA LEU A 40 -16.11 14.86 7.72
C LEU A 40 -16.38 14.24 9.09
N GLY A 41 -15.33 13.83 9.81
CA GLY A 41 -15.43 13.35 11.19
C GLY A 41 -15.97 14.43 12.13
N SER A 42 -15.49 15.66 12.01
CA SER A 42 -15.96 16.81 12.80
C SER A 42 -17.42 17.16 12.48
N ILE A 43 -17.81 17.15 11.21
CA ILE A 43 -19.20 17.41 10.78
C ILE A 43 -20.12 16.31 11.36
N ARG A 44 -19.71 15.06 11.36
CA ARG A 44 -20.47 13.95 11.91
C ARG A 44 -20.68 14.08 13.43
N LEU A 45 -19.64 14.52 14.15
CA LEU A 45 -19.73 14.80 15.59
C LEU A 45 -20.72 15.93 15.89
N LEU A 46 -20.67 17.02 15.09
CA LEU A 46 -21.62 18.13 15.22
C LEU A 46 -23.06 17.69 14.93
N LEU A 47 -23.31 16.79 13.95
CA LEU A 47 -24.62 16.24 13.68
C LEU A 47 -25.17 15.44 14.86
N VAL A 48 -24.33 14.62 15.49
CA VAL A 48 -24.73 13.84 16.68
C VAL A 48 -25.04 14.79 17.86
N ALA A 49 -24.18 15.79 18.08
CA ALA A 49 -24.42 16.78 19.13
C ALA A 49 -25.71 17.59 18.88
N GLY A 50 -25.97 17.97 17.63
CA GLY A 50 -27.21 18.63 17.21
C GLY A 50 -28.44 17.76 17.44
N LEU A 51 -28.36 16.46 17.12
CA LEU A 51 -29.46 15.52 17.40
C LEU A 51 -29.77 15.45 18.89
N ILE A 52 -28.73 15.30 19.74
CA ILE A 52 -28.90 15.24 21.19
C ILE A 52 -29.55 16.53 21.72
N ALA A 53 -29.07 17.69 21.27
CA ALA A 53 -29.63 18.98 21.65
C ALA A 53 -31.10 19.14 21.24
N MET A 54 -31.44 18.73 20.01
CA MET A 54 -32.82 18.77 19.50
C MET A 54 -33.74 17.85 20.30
N VAL A 55 -33.34 16.62 20.55
CA VAL A 55 -34.12 15.66 21.36
C VAL A 55 -34.32 16.21 22.76
N TRP A 56 -33.30 16.83 23.37
CA TRP A 56 -33.39 17.42 24.70
C TRP A 56 -34.35 18.61 24.75
N PHE A 57 -34.36 19.44 23.73
CA PHE A 57 -35.21 20.62 23.63
C PHE A 57 -36.67 20.26 23.38
N PHE A 58 -36.93 19.26 22.50
CA PHE A 58 -38.28 18.82 22.12
C PHE A 58 -38.81 17.62 22.91
N LYS A 59 -38.22 17.29 24.06
CA LYS A 59 -38.58 16.10 24.87
C LYS A 59 -40.04 16.11 25.36
N SER A 60 -40.70 17.28 25.41
CA SER A 60 -42.08 17.44 25.85
C SER A 60 -43.11 17.41 24.74
N GLU A 61 -42.66 17.25 23.50
CA GLU A 61 -43.51 17.21 22.30
C GLU A 61 -43.97 15.78 21.98
N ASP A 62 -44.91 15.66 21.06
CA ASP A 62 -45.41 14.38 20.59
C ASP A 62 -44.30 13.49 20.02
N TRP A 63 -44.39 12.18 20.24
CA TRP A 63 -43.43 11.19 19.76
C TRP A 63 -43.25 11.25 18.24
N LYS A 64 -44.24 11.72 17.44
CA LYS A 64 -44.18 11.91 16.00
C LYS A 64 -43.16 12.98 15.62
N VAL A 65 -43.08 14.06 16.39
CA VAL A 65 -42.06 15.12 16.20
C VAL A 65 -40.67 14.60 16.44
N LEU A 66 -40.48 13.84 17.54
CA LEU A 66 -39.21 13.20 17.86
C LEU A 66 -38.76 12.20 16.77
N ALA A 67 -39.70 11.41 16.22
CA ALA A 67 -39.43 10.49 15.12
C ALA A 67 -39.01 11.24 13.85
N GLY A 68 -39.66 12.37 13.53
CA GLY A 68 -39.29 13.22 12.41
C GLY A 68 -37.87 13.80 12.53
N ILE A 69 -37.51 14.28 13.73
CA ILE A 69 -36.17 14.77 14.04
C ILE A 69 -35.12 13.66 13.85
N ALA A 70 -35.40 12.46 14.40
CA ALA A 70 -34.50 11.32 14.27
C ALA A 70 -34.23 10.95 12.80
N VAL A 71 -35.27 10.89 11.97
CA VAL A 71 -35.13 10.61 10.53
C VAL A 71 -34.31 11.70 9.82
N LEU A 72 -34.60 12.98 10.12
CA LEU A 72 -33.90 14.13 9.53
C LEU A 72 -32.39 14.09 9.76
N PHE A 73 -31.95 13.64 10.93
CA PHE A 73 -30.52 13.53 11.25
C PHE A 73 -29.87 12.20 10.82
N THR A 74 -30.66 11.11 10.79
CA THR A 74 -30.14 9.78 10.44
C THR A 74 -29.76 9.68 8.96
N ILE A 75 -30.55 10.26 8.06
CA ILE A 75 -30.28 10.20 6.61
C ILE A 75 -28.94 10.85 6.25
N PRO A 76 -28.65 12.11 6.63
CA PRO A 76 -27.36 12.73 6.34
C PRO A 76 -26.19 12.05 7.08
N PHE A 77 -26.43 11.49 8.27
CA PHE A 77 -25.43 10.73 8.99
C PHE A 77 -24.99 9.48 8.21
N ILE A 78 -25.93 8.70 7.69
CA ILE A 78 -25.64 7.52 6.85
C ILE A 78 -24.90 7.94 5.56
N ALA A 79 -25.36 8.99 4.89
CA ALA A 79 -24.70 9.51 3.69
C ALA A 79 -23.24 9.91 3.94
N LEU A 80 -22.99 10.61 5.05
CA LEU A 80 -21.63 10.96 5.46
C LEU A 80 -20.78 9.74 5.81
N MET A 81 -21.36 8.70 6.41
CA MET A 81 -20.67 7.45 6.72
C MET A 81 -20.20 6.73 5.45
N VAL A 82 -21.06 6.61 4.46
CA VAL A 82 -20.73 5.99 3.16
C VAL A 82 -19.63 6.81 2.45
N TRP A 83 -19.75 8.13 2.48
CA TRP A 83 -18.76 9.00 1.86
C TRP A 83 -17.40 8.92 2.54
N HIS A 84 -17.38 8.91 3.88
CA HIS A 84 -16.17 8.71 4.69
C HIS A 84 -15.47 7.40 4.33
N THR A 85 -16.20 6.29 4.20
CA THR A 85 -15.63 4.98 3.84
C THR A 85 -14.99 5.01 2.45
N LYS A 86 -15.63 5.66 1.48
CA LYS A 86 -15.07 5.82 0.12
C LYS A 86 -13.79 6.66 0.11
N LEU A 87 -13.76 7.76 0.89
CA LEU A 87 -12.55 8.58 1.00
C LEU A 87 -11.43 7.85 1.71
N PHE A 88 -11.75 7.08 2.74
CA PHE A 88 -10.78 6.26 3.47
C PHE A 88 -10.14 5.21 2.56
N ALA A 89 -10.94 4.48 1.77
CA ALA A 89 -10.42 3.53 0.79
C ALA A 89 -9.48 4.18 -0.24
N ARG A 90 -9.84 5.38 -0.74
CA ARG A 90 -8.98 6.15 -1.66
C ARG A 90 -7.67 6.61 -0.99
N LYS A 91 -7.72 6.97 0.29
CA LYS A 91 -6.53 7.32 1.08
C LYS A 91 -5.62 6.11 1.23
N CYS A 92 -6.14 4.96 1.66
CA CYS A 92 -5.37 3.72 1.81
C CYS A 92 -4.71 3.30 0.50
N TYR A 93 -5.42 3.42 -0.63
CA TYR A 93 -4.84 3.15 -1.95
C TYR A 93 -3.67 4.09 -2.28
N ALA A 94 -3.83 5.40 -2.02
CA ALA A 94 -2.77 6.38 -2.27
C ALA A 94 -1.54 6.12 -1.37
N GLU A 95 -1.75 5.80 -0.10
CA GLU A 95 -0.67 5.45 0.83
C GLU A 95 0.04 4.14 0.43
N ALA A 96 -0.71 3.13 0.03
CA ALA A 96 -0.14 1.86 -0.42
C ALA A 96 0.75 2.04 -1.66
N LEU A 97 0.29 2.83 -2.64
CA LEU A 97 1.07 3.10 -3.85
C LEU A 97 2.32 3.96 -3.55
N ALA A 98 2.20 4.98 -2.69
CA ALA A 98 3.34 5.77 -2.25
C ALA A 98 4.39 4.90 -1.53
N ASN A 99 3.96 4.00 -0.64
CA ASN A 99 4.86 3.09 0.08
C ASN A 99 5.52 2.08 -0.87
N LEU A 100 4.79 1.54 -1.83
CA LEU A 100 5.34 0.63 -2.84
C LEU A 100 6.45 1.33 -3.63
N CYS A 101 6.20 2.53 -4.15
CA CYS A 101 7.21 3.28 -4.89
C CYS A 101 8.39 3.72 -4.00
N LYS A 102 8.16 4.00 -2.72
CA LYS A 102 9.22 4.29 -1.75
C LYS A 102 10.12 3.08 -1.53
N ASN A 103 9.54 1.88 -1.43
CA ASN A 103 10.32 0.65 -1.30
C ASN A 103 11.16 0.38 -2.56
N GLU A 104 10.64 0.69 -3.76
CA GLU A 104 11.43 0.59 -4.99
C GLU A 104 12.58 1.62 -5.04
N LEU A 105 12.36 2.85 -4.54
CA LEU A 105 13.45 3.82 -4.39
C LEU A 105 14.54 3.32 -3.45
N ASN A 106 14.17 2.76 -2.29
CA ASN A 106 15.13 2.15 -1.38
C ASN A 106 15.88 1.01 -2.07
N GLY A 107 15.18 0.19 -2.87
CA GLY A 107 15.79 -0.87 -3.66
C GLY A 107 16.80 -0.38 -4.71
N LEU A 108 16.58 0.81 -5.29
CA LEU A 108 17.57 1.45 -6.16
C LEU A 108 18.84 1.89 -5.42
N ASP A 109 18.71 2.17 -4.11
CA ASP A 109 19.82 2.46 -3.20
C ASP A 109 20.39 1.18 -2.54
N TYR A 110 20.06 -0.01 -3.07
CA TYR A 110 20.45 -1.33 -2.57
C TYR A 110 19.91 -1.67 -1.17
N ASP A 111 18.91 -0.97 -0.66
CA ASP A 111 18.17 -1.33 0.55
C ASP A 111 16.94 -2.15 0.20
N PHE A 112 17.06 -3.47 0.33
CA PHE A 112 15.98 -4.43 0.07
C PHE A 112 15.24 -4.87 1.34
N SER A 113 15.47 -4.24 2.47
CA SER A 113 14.89 -4.62 3.78
C SER A 113 13.36 -4.67 3.80
N ALA A 114 12.70 -3.89 2.94
CA ALA A 114 11.24 -3.87 2.81
C ALA A 114 10.66 -5.09 2.06
N PHE A 115 11.50 -5.90 1.41
CA PHE A 115 11.08 -7.06 0.64
C PHE A 115 11.34 -8.36 1.39
N ASP A 116 10.46 -9.34 1.18
CA ASP A 116 10.59 -10.66 1.82
C ASP A 116 11.71 -11.48 1.15
N GLY A 117 12.70 -11.87 1.94
CA GLY A 117 13.82 -12.71 1.52
C GLY A 117 13.57 -14.21 1.60
N ALA A 118 12.38 -14.65 2.03
CA ALA A 118 12.02 -16.06 2.22
C ALA A 118 13.04 -16.86 3.07
N PRO A 119 13.37 -16.43 4.30
CA PRO A 119 14.37 -17.10 5.13
C PRO A 119 14.00 -18.55 5.44
N GLU A 120 12.71 -18.90 5.43
CA GLU A 120 12.21 -20.27 5.61
C GLU A 120 12.60 -21.23 4.49
N LYS A 121 13.07 -20.72 3.35
CA LYS A 121 13.56 -21.51 2.20
C LYS A 121 15.07 -21.77 2.27
N SER A 122 15.78 -21.14 3.19
CA SER A 122 17.19 -21.41 3.41
C SER A 122 17.35 -22.79 4.05
N SER A 123 17.88 -23.77 3.30
CA SER A 123 18.07 -25.13 3.77
C SER A 123 19.48 -25.64 3.46
N ALA A 124 20.09 -26.27 4.46
CA ALA A 124 21.39 -26.93 4.28
C ALA A 124 21.32 -28.19 3.40
N GLU A 125 20.11 -28.71 3.18
CA GLU A 125 19.88 -29.87 2.30
C GLU A 125 19.99 -29.52 0.81
N HIS A 126 19.86 -28.22 0.48
CA HIS A 126 19.96 -27.74 -0.89
C HIS A 126 21.40 -27.38 -1.23
N SER A 127 21.97 -28.02 -2.24
CA SER A 127 23.42 -28.06 -2.53
C SER A 127 24.08 -26.72 -2.77
N PHE A 128 23.34 -25.65 -3.12
CA PHE A 128 23.92 -24.33 -3.44
C PHE A 128 23.16 -23.14 -2.82
N SER A 129 22.05 -23.37 -2.12
CA SER A 129 21.22 -22.25 -1.61
C SER A 129 21.93 -21.41 -0.54
N LEU A 130 22.78 -22.04 0.28
CA LEU A 130 23.59 -21.38 1.30
C LEU A 130 24.84 -20.74 0.70
N ASP A 131 25.52 -21.42 -0.21
CA ASP A 131 26.78 -20.94 -0.79
C ASP A 131 26.57 -19.67 -1.66
N LEU A 132 25.37 -19.53 -2.22
CA LEU A 132 25.02 -18.39 -3.07
C LEU A 132 24.14 -17.35 -2.37
N ASP A 133 23.91 -17.47 -1.06
CA ASP A 133 23.02 -16.59 -0.30
C ASP A 133 21.68 -16.33 -1.02
N LEU A 134 21.05 -17.42 -1.51
CA LEU A 134 19.84 -17.27 -2.33
C LEU A 134 18.67 -16.76 -1.54
N PHE A 135 18.52 -17.14 -0.26
CA PHE A 135 17.38 -16.81 0.59
C PHE A 135 17.83 -16.20 1.91
N GLY A 136 16.99 -15.36 2.50
CA GLY A 136 17.24 -14.66 3.74
C GLY A 136 17.46 -13.17 3.57
N ASN A 137 18.02 -12.52 4.59
CA ASN A 137 18.32 -11.10 4.57
C ASN A 137 19.50 -10.81 3.64
N HIS A 138 19.40 -9.76 2.85
CA HIS A 138 20.40 -9.35 1.85
C HIS A 138 20.65 -10.39 0.73
N SER A 139 19.73 -11.32 0.57
CA SER A 139 19.84 -12.40 -0.41
C SER A 139 19.47 -11.94 -1.83
N LEU A 140 19.85 -12.77 -2.81
CA LEU A 140 19.46 -12.55 -4.20
C LEU A 140 17.93 -12.61 -4.36
N PHE A 141 17.24 -13.53 -3.68
CA PHE A 141 15.79 -13.62 -3.70
C PHE A 141 15.13 -12.34 -3.18
N GLN A 142 15.62 -11.78 -2.08
CA GLN A 142 15.11 -10.53 -1.50
C GLN A 142 15.21 -9.36 -2.50
N SER A 143 16.30 -9.29 -3.26
CA SER A 143 16.51 -8.23 -4.26
C SER A 143 15.55 -8.31 -5.44
N VAL A 144 15.10 -9.52 -5.81
CA VAL A 144 14.23 -9.78 -6.97
C VAL A 144 12.75 -9.91 -6.58
N ASN A 145 12.47 -10.37 -5.35
CA ASN A 145 11.11 -10.69 -4.94
C ASN A 145 10.21 -9.46 -4.87
N ARG A 146 9.19 -9.43 -5.73
CA ARG A 146 8.09 -8.44 -5.75
C ARG A 146 6.73 -9.13 -5.65
N THR A 147 6.72 -10.40 -5.23
CA THR A 147 5.49 -11.17 -5.14
C THR A 147 4.69 -10.77 -3.90
N VAL A 148 3.37 -10.63 -4.06
CA VAL A 148 2.43 -10.34 -2.97
C VAL A 148 1.65 -11.59 -2.57
N ALA A 149 1.40 -12.50 -3.53
CA ALA A 149 0.66 -13.73 -3.29
C ALA A 149 1.58 -14.86 -2.84
N PHE A 150 1.14 -15.63 -1.84
CA PHE A 150 1.87 -16.80 -1.36
C PHE A 150 2.29 -17.75 -2.50
N MET A 151 1.36 -18.12 -3.38
CA MET A 151 1.64 -19.00 -4.52
C MET A 151 2.67 -18.41 -5.51
N GLY A 152 2.67 -17.08 -5.66
CA GLY A 152 3.68 -16.38 -6.48
C GLY A 152 5.07 -16.48 -5.87
N LYS A 153 5.18 -16.29 -4.56
CA LYS A 153 6.42 -16.45 -3.80
C LYS A 153 6.97 -17.87 -3.90
N GLU A 154 6.10 -18.88 -3.68
CA GLU A 154 6.48 -20.29 -3.79
C GLU A 154 7.01 -20.63 -5.20
N LYS A 155 6.34 -20.15 -6.23
CA LYS A 155 6.77 -20.39 -7.61
C LYS A 155 8.08 -19.69 -7.94
N LEU A 156 8.25 -18.46 -7.51
CA LEU A 156 9.51 -17.73 -7.70
C LEU A 156 10.66 -18.43 -6.96
N ALA A 157 10.45 -18.83 -5.70
CA ALA A 157 11.44 -19.57 -4.93
C ALA A 157 11.81 -20.90 -5.61
N GLY A 158 10.81 -21.63 -6.14
CA GLY A 158 11.03 -22.84 -6.91
C GLY A 158 11.95 -22.65 -8.12
N TRP A 159 11.85 -21.50 -8.82
CA TRP A 159 12.74 -21.21 -9.95
C TRP A 159 14.19 -20.97 -9.49
N PHE A 160 14.41 -20.42 -8.32
CA PHE A 160 15.76 -20.25 -7.76
C PHE A 160 16.36 -21.57 -7.29
N MET A 161 15.53 -22.54 -6.89
CA MET A 161 15.96 -23.83 -6.37
C MET A 161 16.16 -24.89 -7.45
N GLN A 162 15.56 -24.73 -8.62
CA GLN A 162 15.61 -25.71 -9.71
C GLN A 162 16.58 -25.26 -10.81
N PRO A 163 17.74 -25.91 -10.97
CA PRO A 163 18.63 -25.60 -12.08
C PRO A 163 17.98 -26.00 -13.40
N LEU A 164 17.97 -25.08 -14.37
CA LEU A 164 17.56 -25.39 -15.74
C LEU A 164 18.66 -26.21 -16.40
N THR A 165 18.40 -27.51 -16.63
CA THR A 165 19.34 -28.42 -17.29
C THR A 165 19.05 -28.63 -18.77
N ASP A 166 17.84 -28.26 -19.22
CA ASP A 166 17.44 -28.43 -20.62
C ASP A 166 17.80 -27.17 -21.44
N LYS A 167 18.68 -27.37 -22.44
CA LYS A 167 19.12 -26.32 -23.35
C LYS A 167 17.97 -25.62 -24.09
N ALA A 168 16.89 -26.34 -24.40
CA ALA A 168 15.73 -25.78 -25.08
C ALA A 168 14.92 -24.85 -24.19
N MET A 169 14.92 -25.07 -22.87
CA MET A 169 14.29 -24.20 -21.87
C MET A 169 15.15 -22.94 -21.58
N ILE A 170 16.47 -23.07 -21.67
CA ILE A 170 17.40 -21.94 -21.41
C ILE A 170 17.36 -20.89 -22.54
N LEU A 171 17.09 -21.34 -23.79
CA LEU A 171 17.10 -20.50 -24.98
C LEU A 171 15.73 -19.91 -25.35
N ARG A 172 14.72 -20.09 -24.53
CA ARG A 172 13.35 -19.57 -24.70
C ARG A 172 13.10 -18.31 -23.89
#